data_be8bc4ae08b7933da73ed775dfcc31bd
#
_entry.id   be8bc4ae08b7933da73ed775dfcc31bd
#
_cell.length_a   1.000
_cell.length_b   1.000
_cell.length_c   1.000
_cell.angle_alpha   90.00
_cell.angle_beta   90.00
_cell.angle_gamma   90.00
#
_symmetry.space_group_name_H-M   'P 1'
#
loop_
_entity.id
_entity.type
_entity.pdbx_description
1 polymer ?
#
loop_
_entity_poly.entity_id
_entity_poly.type
_entity_poly.pdbx_seq_one_letter_code
_entity_poly.pdbx_strand_id
1 'polypeptide(L)'
;DNVTGGRLLDTTFSVRAAAGTAPIVAARYEFADASLRFLRIMPLLERAAGVGFLQDHQMIVSLDRGVVSAPQGGLVNAAGTSFVILDTRIKGGDGQVSLALDGSITALMSLLDVEPLRLISKAGQSVTLADGRGSVSGSLQFPLRKGVPPNQIKFDVAATLRDVRSQTLIKDRDLRASRLALAADNAGLQISGPVTLDGIAANGSWNQQFGAAGRGRSQVVADMALSQATLDTFKIALPPNTVSGAGRADITIDLVRGQAPAFKLTSALRGIGVAIPAIGWRKAQNAQGALTVEGSLGPIPRVDLLELSGGGLSAKGEIILNDQAALDQARFSQVRIGNWFNAPVILRGRGKGQPVGVLIGGGTIDLRGASFGANGGEAGPMSLSLDRLQITEGISLTDFSGDFTGRGGFAGEFTGLLNGGPAVRGTVAPQRGRSAIRVRSDDAGGVAAAAGLIKSATSGTLDLTLMPASGAGSFDGDVTIRGLRIGDAPTMAALLDAISVAGLLRQLDGQGLAFDEVDAKFRLTPSQVILTQASAVGPGLGISLDGIYTLASKQIDFQGVISPLYLLNGIGSFLTRKGEGLIGFNFNLTGSAASPSVSVNPLSAFTPGMFREIFRRPVPEVTE
;
A
#
# COMPACT_ATOMS: atom_id res chain seq x y z
N ASP A 1 -30.93 19.01 -59.39
CA ASP A 1 -30.03 17.80 -59.38
C ASP A 1 -29.97 17.08 -58.04
N ASN A 2 -30.49 17.69 -56.97
CA ASN A 2 -30.43 17.09 -55.62
C ASN A 2 -31.70 16.35 -55.23
N VAL A 3 -32.86 16.68 -55.85
CA VAL A 3 -34.13 15.96 -55.70
C VAL A 3 -34.22 14.95 -56.81
N THR A 4 -34.30 13.67 -56.49
CA THR A 4 -34.33 12.56 -57.49
C THR A 4 -35.70 11.94 -57.65
N GLY A 5 -36.67 12.30 -56.80
CA GLY A 5 -38.06 11.86 -56.85
C GLY A 5 -38.88 12.50 -55.75
N GLY A 6 -40.20 12.40 -55.81
CA GLY A 6 -41.12 12.91 -54.82
C GLY A 6 -42.40 13.46 -55.40
N ARG A 7 -43.32 13.84 -54.50
CA ARG A 7 -44.59 14.46 -54.84
C ARG A 7 -44.77 15.75 -54.05
N LEU A 8 -45.27 16.81 -54.72
CA LEU A 8 -45.80 17.99 -54.06
C LEU A 8 -47.28 17.74 -53.76
N LEU A 9 -47.71 17.95 -52.55
CA LEU A 9 -49.08 17.70 -52.09
C LEU A 9 -49.94 18.99 -52.12
N ASP A 10 -49.40 20.04 -51.54
CA ASP A 10 -49.99 21.36 -51.46
C ASP A 10 -48.93 22.42 -51.74
N THR A 11 -49.27 23.41 -52.56
CA THR A 11 -48.33 24.49 -52.88
C THR A 11 -49.09 25.81 -52.99
N THR A 12 -48.70 26.74 -52.14
CA THR A 12 -49.17 28.11 -52.16
C THR A 12 -48.03 29.03 -52.59
N PHE A 13 -48.35 29.86 -53.60
CA PHE A 13 -47.38 30.82 -54.14
C PHE A 13 -47.98 32.23 -54.12
N SER A 14 -47.23 33.21 -53.64
CA SER A 14 -47.61 34.61 -53.49
C SER A 14 -46.57 35.53 -54.09
N VAL A 15 -46.94 36.46 -54.89
CA VAL A 15 -46.07 37.52 -55.41
C VAL A 15 -46.72 38.86 -55.10
N ARG A 16 -45.94 39.73 -54.43
CA ARG A 16 -46.34 41.12 -54.17
C ARG A 16 -45.34 42.03 -54.89
N ALA A 17 -45.91 42.87 -55.79
CA ALA A 17 -45.09 43.84 -56.52
C ALA A 17 -45.65 45.25 -56.30
N ALA A 18 -44.79 46.22 -56.08
CA ALA A 18 -45.11 47.65 -56.05
C ALA A 18 -44.20 48.39 -57.04
N ALA A 19 -44.73 49.48 -57.62
CA ALA A 19 -43.94 50.27 -58.58
C ALA A 19 -42.61 50.78 -58.00
N GLY A 20 -41.52 50.49 -58.70
CA GLY A 20 -40.19 50.89 -58.29
C GLY A 20 -39.46 50.00 -57.20
N THR A 21 -40.11 48.91 -56.79
CA THR A 21 -39.51 47.96 -55.86
C THR A 21 -39.36 46.57 -56.47
N ALA A 22 -38.41 45.78 -56.05
CA ALA A 22 -38.28 44.39 -56.41
C ALA A 22 -39.51 43.58 -55.89
N PRO A 23 -40.09 42.66 -56.67
CA PRO A 23 -41.22 41.86 -56.23
C PRO A 23 -40.79 40.94 -55.06
N ILE A 24 -41.65 40.87 -54.03
CA ILE A 24 -41.48 39.95 -52.89
C ILE A 24 -42.18 38.64 -53.28
N VAL A 25 -41.46 37.55 -53.28
CA VAL A 25 -41.97 36.19 -53.58
C VAL A 25 -42.04 35.40 -52.31
N ALA A 26 -43.16 34.78 -52.02
CA ALA A 26 -43.32 33.82 -50.95
C ALA A 26 -43.90 32.50 -51.53
N ALA A 27 -43.40 31.38 -51.10
CA ALA A 27 -43.89 30.06 -51.41
C ALA A 27 -43.94 29.17 -50.17
N ARG A 28 -45.00 28.40 -50.03
CA ARG A 28 -45.13 27.29 -49.09
C ARG A 28 -45.49 26.05 -49.91
N TYR A 29 -44.80 24.96 -49.65
CA TYR A 29 -45.09 23.69 -50.29
C TYR A 29 -44.95 22.52 -49.32
N GLU A 30 -45.88 21.55 -49.47
CA GLU A 30 -45.82 20.28 -48.78
C GLU A 30 -45.32 19.21 -49.74
N PHE A 31 -44.45 18.34 -49.26
CA PHE A 31 -43.91 17.27 -50.09
C PHE A 31 -43.99 15.91 -49.36
N ALA A 32 -44.13 14.86 -50.19
CA ALA A 32 -44.13 13.48 -49.70
C ALA A 32 -43.34 12.56 -50.63
N ASP A 33 -42.91 11.44 -50.07
CA ASP A 33 -42.16 10.38 -50.74
C ASP A 33 -40.94 10.91 -51.52
N ALA A 34 -40.35 12.00 -51.00
CA ALA A 34 -39.23 12.61 -51.69
C ALA A 34 -37.91 11.80 -51.41
N SER A 35 -37.12 11.75 -52.49
CA SER A 35 -35.76 11.23 -52.45
C SER A 35 -34.79 12.37 -52.72
N LEU A 36 -33.89 12.63 -51.73
CA LEU A 36 -32.98 13.77 -51.73
C LEU A 36 -31.54 13.32 -51.65
N ARG A 37 -30.68 13.85 -52.49
CA ARG A 37 -29.23 13.72 -52.41
C ARG A 37 -28.64 14.99 -51.81
N PHE A 38 -28.60 15.05 -50.49
CA PHE A 38 -28.10 16.24 -49.78
C PHE A 38 -26.58 16.42 -49.93
N LEU A 39 -25.80 15.32 -50.05
CA LEU A 39 -24.40 15.33 -50.44
C LEU A 39 -24.15 14.23 -51.47
N ARG A 40 -23.34 14.53 -52.53
CA ARG A 40 -23.11 13.64 -53.67
C ARG A 40 -22.65 12.22 -53.31
N ILE A 41 -21.99 12.09 -52.18
CA ILE A 41 -21.33 10.89 -51.70
C ILE A 41 -22.07 10.22 -50.51
N MET A 42 -23.01 10.93 -49.89
CA MET A 42 -23.83 10.35 -48.82
C MET A 42 -24.97 9.51 -49.40
N PRO A 43 -25.47 8.49 -48.69
CA PRO A 43 -26.68 7.80 -49.04
C PRO A 43 -27.86 8.78 -49.20
N LEU A 44 -28.85 8.40 -50.02
CA LEU A 44 -30.05 9.21 -50.23
C LEU A 44 -30.86 9.33 -48.93
N LEU A 45 -31.42 10.50 -48.68
CA LEU A 45 -32.55 10.64 -47.80
C LEU A 45 -33.80 10.17 -48.59
N GLU A 46 -34.40 9.12 -48.11
CA GLU A 46 -35.53 8.46 -48.77
C GLU A 46 -36.82 8.61 -47.97
N ARG A 47 -37.97 8.45 -48.66
CA ARG A 47 -39.30 8.54 -48.02
C ARG A 47 -39.48 9.83 -47.23
N ALA A 48 -38.87 10.89 -47.69
CA ALA A 48 -38.92 12.17 -47.01
C ALA A 48 -40.28 12.84 -47.23
N ALA A 49 -40.86 13.38 -46.19
CA ALA A 49 -42.03 14.22 -46.21
C ALA A 49 -41.84 15.39 -45.25
N GLY A 50 -42.46 16.51 -45.58
CA GLY A 50 -42.34 17.71 -44.80
C GLY A 50 -42.87 18.95 -45.52
N VAL A 51 -42.39 20.10 -44.99
CA VAL A 51 -42.84 21.42 -45.48
C VAL A 51 -41.66 22.27 -45.88
N GLY A 52 -41.78 22.97 -47.01
CA GLY A 52 -40.78 23.99 -47.38
C GLY A 52 -41.41 25.37 -47.43
N PHE A 53 -40.62 26.35 -47.08
CA PHE A 53 -41.01 27.78 -47.14
C PHE A 53 -39.93 28.57 -47.87
N LEU A 54 -40.38 29.51 -48.69
CA LEU A 54 -39.53 30.57 -49.19
C LEU A 54 -40.24 31.90 -48.92
N GLN A 55 -39.61 32.76 -48.12
CA GLN A 55 -40.14 34.06 -47.77
C GLN A 55 -39.01 35.04 -47.53
N ASP A 56 -39.11 36.27 -48.03
CA ASP A 56 -38.11 37.34 -47.85
C ASP A 56 -36.68 36.87 -48.19
N HIS A 57 -36.55 36.05 -49.22
CA HIS A 57 -35.29 35.42 -49.68
C HIS A 57 -34.71 34.35 -48.74
N GLN A 58 -35.39 34.02 -47.66
CA GLN A 58 -35.02 32.90 -46.79
C GLN A 58 -35.71 31.62 -47.27
N MET A 59 -34.99 30.52 -47.35
CA MET A 59 -35.54 29.19 -47.65
C MET A 59 -35.42 28.29 -46.44
N ILE A 60 -36.49 27.65 -46.03
CA ILE A 60 -36.56 26.69 -44.94
C ILE A 60 -37.19 25.41 -45.47
N VAL A 61 -36.59 24.26 -45.17
CA VAL A 61 -37.14 22.93 -45.40
C VAL A 61 -37.11 22.15 -44.09
N SER A 62 -38.26 21.67 -43.64
CA SER A 62 -38.40 20.86 -42.44
C SER A 62 -38.89 19.46 -42.76
N LEU A 63 -38.32 18.45 -42.15
CA LEU A 63 -38.69 17.05 -42.33
C LEU A 63 -39.59 16.57 -41.18
N ASP A 64 -40.81 16.16 -41.52
CA ASP A 64 -41.71 15.46 -40.61
C ASP A 64 -41.36 13.97 -40.55
N ARG A 65 -40.84 13.41 -41.63
CA ARG A 65 -40.29 12.06 -41.72
C ARG A 65 -39.23 11.97 -42.82
N GLY A 66 -38.35 10.99 -42.69
CA GLY A 66 -37.31 10.69 -43.67
C GLY A 66 -36.33 9.69 -43.09
N VAL A 67 -35.76 8.86 -43.92
CA VAL A 67 -34.79 7.85 -43.50
C VAL A 67 -33.56 7.86 -44.39
N VAL A 68 -32.43 7.58 -43.82
CA VAL A 68 -31.17 7.36 -44.54
C VAL A 68 -30.74 5.92 -44.33
N SER A 69 -30.53 5.19 -45.41
CA SER A 69 -29.96 3.83 -45.36
C SER A 69 -28.45 3.93 -45.12
N ALA A 70 -28.01 3.70 -43.89
CA ALA A 70 -26.60 3.74 -43.55
C ALA A 70 -25.84 2.57 -44.20
N PRO A 71 -24.54 2.71 -44.53
CA PRO A 71 -23.75 1.62 -45.12
C PRO A 71 -23.73 0.37 -44.26
N GLN A 72 -23.77 0.53 -42.94
CA GLN A 72 -23.89 -0.56 -41.95
C GLN A 72 -24.84 -0.12 -40.82
N GLY A 73 -25.45 -1.08 -40.15
CA GLY A 73 -26.26 -0.84 -38.95
C GLY A 73 -27.71 -0.44 -39.21
N GLY A 74 -28.16 -0.34 -40.49
CA GLY A 74 -29.55 -0.17 -40.86
C GLY A 74 -29.98 1.28 -41.11
N LEU A 75 -31.24 1.58 -40.84
CA LEU A 75 -31.86 2.88 -41.14
C LEU A 75 -31.59 3.90 -40.03
N VAL A 76 -31.32 5.15 -40.43
CA VAL A 76 -31.30 6.32 -39.56
C VAL A 76 -32.52 7.18 -39.87
N ASN A 77 -33.36 7.41 -38.86
CA ASN A 77 -34.50 8.32 -38.94
C ASN A 77 -34.02 9.77 -38.84
N ALA A 78 -34.47 10.63 -39.76
CA ALA A 78 -34.10 12.04 -39.80
C ALA A 78 -35.32 12.98 -39.57
N ALA A 79 -36.42 12.47 -39.05
CA ALA A 79 -37.60 13.27 -38.70
C ALA A 79 -37.23 14.38 -37.69
N GLY A 80 -37.73 15.60 -37.95
CA GLY A 80 -37.37 16.79 -37.16
C GLY A 80 -36.11 17.54 -37.63
N THR A 81 -35.39 17.01 -38.63
CA THR A 81 -34.28 17.73 -39.26
C THR A 81 -34.79 18.87 -40.13
N SER A 82 -34.14 20.03 -40.04
CA SER A 82 -34.47 21.17 -40.93
C SER A 82 -33.20 21.75 -41.56
N PHE A 83 -33.41 22.36 -42.73
CA PHE A 83 -32.37 23.04 -43.47
C PHE A 83 -32.80 24.48 -43.77
N VAL A 84 -31.92 25.44 -43.56
CA VAL A 84 -32.19 26.87 -43.74
C VAL A 84 -31.12 27.50 -44.64
N ILE A 85 -31.54 28.24 -45.64
CA ILE A 85 -30.69 29.18 -46.38
C ILE A 85 -31.14 30.58 -45.97
N LEU A 86 -30.25 31.34 -45.36
CA LEU A 86 -30.57 32.65 -44.76
C LEU A 86 -30.86 33.72 -45.83
N ASP A 87 -30.16 33.67 -46.98
CA ASP A 87 -30.41 34.56 -48.11
C ASP A 87 -30.06 33.86 -49.41
N THR A 88 -31.09 33.53 -50.18
CA THR A 88 -30.98 32.83 -51.47
C THR A 88 -30.36 33.67 -52.58
N ARG A 89 -30.21 35.00 -52.42
CA ARG A 89 -29.53 35.91 -53.37
C ARG A 89 -28.01 35.77 -53.27
N ILE A 90 -27.49 35.36 -52.12
CA ILE A 90 -26.05 35.22 -51.89
C ILE A 90 -25.59 33.88 -52.44
N LYS A 91 -24.98 33.89 -53.64
CA LYS A 91 -24.42 32.68 -54.22
C LYS A 91 -23.30 32.15 -53.38
N GLY A 92 -23.45 30.92 -52.83
CA GLY A 92 -22.50 30.31 -51.94
C GLY A 92 -22.58 30.84 -50.50
N GLY A 93 -23.67 31.52 -50.13
CA GLY A 93 -23.97 31.92 -48.75
C GLY A 93 -24.08 30.74 -47.79
N ASP A 94 -24.24 31.02 -46.53
CA ASP A 94 -24.26 29.97 -45.48
C ASP A 94 -25.60 29.21 -45.47
N GLY A 95 -25.49 27.89 -45.40
CA GLY A 95 -26.58 26.98 -45.06
C GLY A 95 -26.47 26.53 -43.61
N GLN A 96 -27.62 26.39 -42.96
CA GLN A 96 -27.74 25.88 -41.61
C GLN A 96 -28.61 24.62 -41.61
N VAL A 97 -28.14 23.57 -40.90
CA VAL A 97 -28.90 22.34 -40.65
C VAL A 97 -29.14 22.22 -39.16
N SER A 98 -30.39 22.07 -38.75
CA SER A 98 -30.73 21.60 -37.42
C SER A 98 -30.97 20.09 -37.52
N LEU A 99 -30.09 19.32 -36.93
CA LEU A 99 -30.11 17.86 -36.97
C LEU A 99 -31.06 17.28 -35.92
N ALA A 100 -31.84 16.29 -36.31
CA ALA A 100 -32.55 15.37 -35.43
C ALA A 100 -32.45 13.97 -36.04
N LEU A 101 -31.59 13.13 -35.48
CA LEU A 101 -31.33 11.80 -36.03
C LEU A 101 -31.54 10.74 -34.95
N ASP A 102 -32.12 9.59 -35.30
CA ASP A 102 -32.27 8.43 -34.42
C ASP A 102 -31.92 7.15 -35.19
N GLY A 103 -31.03 6.33 -34.60
CA GLY A 103 -30.60 5.09 -35.23
C GLY A 103 -29.75 4.21 -34.33
N SER A 104 -29.28 3.08 -34.86
CA SER A 104 -28.23 2.32 -34.15
C SER A 104 -26.92 3.11 -34.12
N ILE A 105 -26.10 2.90 -33.08
CA ILE A 105 -24.77 3.52 -32.97
C ILE A 105 -23.93 3.17 -34.20
N THR A 106 -23.96 1.90 -34.65
CA THR A 106 -23.27 1.44 -35.86
C THR A 106 -23.73 2.21 -37.10
N ALA A 107 -25.05 2.46 -37.27
CA ALA A 107 -25.55 3.21 -38.40
C ALA A 107 -25.08 4.67 -38.40
N LEU A 108 -25.18 5.34 -37.26
CA LEU A 108 -24.71 6.71 -37.09
C LEU A 108 -23.20 6.84 -37.35
N MET A 109 -22.41 5.91 -36.81
CA MET A 109 -20.94 5.88 -37.02
C MET A 109 -20.59 5.59 -38.48
N SER A 110 -21.33 4.69 -39.17
CA SER A 110 -21.07 4.36 -40.57
C SER A 110 -21.35 5.52 -41.51
N LEU A 111 -22.34 6.38 -41.19
CA LEU A 111 -22.56 7.63 -41.91
C LEU A 111 -21.40 8.62 -41.75
N LEU A 112 -20.79 8.70 -40.55
CA LEU A 112 -19.62 9.54 -40.33
C LEU A 112 -18.35 8.97 -40.98
N ASP A 113 -18.36 7.70 -41.39
CA ASP A 113 -17.23 7.03 -42.02
C ASP A 113 -17.32 6.94 -43.55
N VAL A 114 -18.36 7.52 -44.16
CA VAL A 114 -18.47 7.65 -45.61
C VAL A 114 -17.44 8.67 -46.14
N GLU A 115 -16.86 8.42 -47.34
CA GLU A 115 -15.92 9.36 -47.97
C GLU A 115 -16.61 10.72 -48.25
N PRO A 116 -15.89 11.82 -48.11
CA PRO A 116 -14.47 11.99 -47.77
C PRO A 116 -14.21 12.08 -46.25
N LEU A 117 -15.26 11.96 -45.43
CA LEU A 117 -15.19 12.18 -44.00
C LEU A 117 -14.25 11.15 -43.35
N ARG A 118 -14.57 9.87 -43.48
CA ARG A 118 -13.82 8.74 -42.89
C ARG A 118 -13.36 9.01 -41.45
N LEU A 119 -14.25 9.60 -40.63
CA LEU A 119 -13.87 10.06 -39.31
C LEU A 119 -13.48 8.89 -38.38
N ILE A 120 -14.24 7.81 -38.45
CA ILE A 120 -14.03 6.63 -37.57
C ILE A 120 -12.79 5.86 -38.01
N SER A 121 -12.64 5.56 -39.32
CA SER A 121 -11.48 4.88 -39.88
C SER A 121 -10.19 5.69 -39.71
N LYS A 122 -10.21 7.02 -39.87
CA LYS A 122 -9.05 7.90 -39.61
C LYS A 122 -8.66 7.92 -38.15
N ALA A 123 -9.60 7.72 -37.22
CA ALA A 123 -9.32 7.55 -35.80
C ALA A 123 -8.76 6.16 -35.49
N GLY A 124 -8.73 5.23 -36.45
CA GLY A 124 -8.26 3.86 -36.27
C GLY A 124 -9.28 2.96 -35.57
N GLN A 125 -10.56 3.34 -35.64
CA GLN A 125 -11.67 2.63 -35.01
C GLN A 125 -12.57 1.94 -36.05
N SER A 126 -13.36 0.94 -35.61
CA SER A 126 -14.39 0.30 -36.40
C SER A 126 -15.74 0.99 -36.18
N VAL A 127 -16.57 1.03 -37.21
CA VAL A 127 -17.96 1.48 -37.06
C VAL A 127 -18.81 0.53 -36.21
N THR A 128 -18.32 -0.67 -35.95
CA THR A 128 -18.94 -1.67 -35.06
C THR A 128 -18.31 -1.66 -33.66
N LEU A 129 -17.65 -0.56 -33.27
CA LEU A 129 -16.95 -0.41 -31.99
C LEU A 129 -17.89 -0.61 -30.79
N ALA A 130 -19.17 -0.23 -30.94
CA ALA A 130 -20.18 -0.39 -29.91
C ALA A 130 -21.56 -0.64 -30.50
N ASP A 131 -22.34 -1.48 -29.83
CA ASP A 131 -23.76 -1.67 -30.06
C ASP A 131 -24.58 -0.69 -29.21
N GLY A 132 -25.85 -0.48 -29.60
CA GLY A 132 -26.81 0.37 -28.91
C GLY A 132 -27.55 1.31 -29.85
N ARG A 133 -28.30 2.25 -29.28
CA ARG A 133 -29.04 3.27 -30.04
C ARG A 133 -28.54 4.66 -29.69
N GLY A 134 -28.58 5.56 -30.69
CA GLY A 134 -28.22 6.96 -30.53
C GLY A 134 -29.34 7.87 -31.04
N SER A 135 -29.69 8.86 -30.23
CA SER A 135 -30.54 10.00 -30.65
C SER A 135 -29.65 11.24 -30.67
N VAL A 136 -29.50 11.84 -31.82
CA VAL A 136 -28.58 12.96 -32.08
C VAL A 136 -29.38 14.22 -32.37
N SER A 137 -29.00 15.33 -31.77
CA SER A 137 -29.52 16.67 -32.08
C SER A 137 -28.37 17.66 -32.19
N GLY A 138 -28.53 18.73 -32.94
CA GLY A 138 -27.49 19.74 -33.04
C GLY A 138 -27.64 20.62 -34.27
N SER A 139 -26.62 21.43 -34.50
CA SER A 139 -26.58 22.36 -35.64
C SER A 139 -25.29 22.19 -36.45
N LEU A 140 -25.43 22.38 -37.75
CA LEU A 140 -24.33 22.49 -38.69
C LEU A 140 -24.48 23.80 -39.47
N GLN A 141 -23.42 24.57 -39.64
CA GLN A 141 -23.36 25.76 -40.49
C GLN A 141 -22.19 25.65 -41.44
N PHE A 142 -22.43 25.82 -42.73
CA PHE A 142 -21.39 25.69 -43.73
C PHE A 142 -21.74 26.50 -44.98
N PRO A 143 -20.72 27.02 -45.73
CA PRO A 143 -20.96 27.70 -47.01
C PRO A 143 -21.51 26.76 -48.08
N LEU A 144 -22.51 27.19 -48.83
CA LEU A 144 -23.18 26.43 -49.92
C LEU A 144 -22.36 26.47 -51.21
N ARG A 145 -21.14 25.97 -51.18
CA ARG A 145 -20.20 25.89 -52.30
C ARG A 145 -19.48 24.54 -52.37
N LYS A 146 -18.90 24.21 -53.51
CA LYS A 146 -18.12 22.99 -53.65
C LYS A 146 -16.78 23.13 -52.91
N GLY A 147 -16.28 22.03 -52.32
CA GLY A 147 -14.94 21.97 -51.73
C GLY A 147 -14.77 22.77 -50.42
N VAL A 148 -15.81 22.83 -49.60
CA VAL A 148 -15.73 23.50 -48.28
C VAL A 148 -14.72 22.76 -47.40
N PRO A 149 -13.65 23.45 -46.94
CA PRO A 149 -12.70 22.83 -46.06
C PRO A 149 -13.29 22.64 -44.64
N PRO A 150 -12.87 21.59 -43.89
CA PRO A 150 -13.49 21.24 -42.61
C PRO A 150 -13.48 22.38 -41.58
N ASN A 151 -12.49 23.26 -41.61
CA ASN A 151 -12.38 24.40 -40.70
C ASN A 151 -13.39 25.52 -40.94
N GLN A 152 -14.13 25.45 -42.05
CA GLN A 152 -15.24 26.38 -42.36
C GLN A 152 -16.60 25.78 -41.99
N ILE A 153 -16.66 24.54 -41.57
CA ILE A 153 -17.86 23.91 -41.05
C ILE A 153 -17.91 24.14 -39.55
N LYS A 154 -18.94 24.85 -39.10
CA LYS A 154 -19.22 24.99 -37.67
C LYS A 154 -20.26 23.95 -37.29
N PHE A 155 -20.07 23.28 -36.18
CA PHE A 155 -21.05 22.32 -35.68
C PHE A 155 -21.09 22.36 -34.14
N ASP A 156 -22.28 22.04 -33.63
CA ASP A 156 -22.54 21.82 -32.20
C ASP A 156 -23.60 20.70 -32.15
N VAL A 157 -23.17 19.53 -31.63
CA VAL A 157 -23.94 18.29 -31.67
C VAL A 157 -23.97 17.66 -30.29
N ALA A 158 -25.17 17.33 -29.86
CA ALA A 158 -25.40 16.52 -28.67
C ALA A 158 -26.05 15.19 -29.06
N ALA A 159 -25.70 14.11 -28.34
CA ALA A 159 -26.38 12.84 -28.49
C ALA A 159 -26.63 12.16 -27.15
N THR A 160 -27.72 11.40 -27.10
CA THR A 160 -27.96 10.43 -26.04
C THR A 160 -27.79 9.03 -26.64
N LEU A 161 -26.80 8.29 -26.07
CA LEU A 161 -26.57 6.90 -26.43
C LEU A 161 -27.23 6.00 -25.39
N ARG A 162 -27.96 4.97 -25.80
CA ARG A 162 -28.70 4.06 -24.92
C ARG A 162 -28.29 2.62 -25.19
N ASP A 163 -28.33 1.81 -24.12
CA ASP A 163 -28.03 0.36 -24.17
C ASP A 163 -26.69 0.05 -24.83
N VAL A 164 -25.71 0.90 -24.53
CA VAL A 164 -24.35 0.80 -25.10
C VAL A 164 -23.67 -0.44 -24.60
N ARG A 165 -23.09 -1.22 -25.50
CA ARG A 165 -22.25 -2.41 -25.19
C ARG A 165 -21.06 -2.43 -26.12
N SER A 166 -19.89 -2.75 -25.57
CA SER A 166 -18.67 -2.94 -26.33
C SER A 166 -17.74 -3.94 -25.65
N GLN A 167 -17.18 -4.85 -26.45
CA GLN A 167 -16.11 -5.79 -26.04
C GLN A 167 -14.81 -5.51 -26.77
N THR A 168 -14.79 -4.48 -27.60
CA THR A 168 -13.66 -4.11 -28.46
C THR A 168 -13.02 -2.79 -28.07
N LEU A 169 -13.78 -1.88 -27.43
CA LEU A 169 -13.28 -0.57 -27.00
C LEU A 169 -12.11 -0.69 -26.03
N ILE A 170 -12.23 -1.62 -25.09
CA ILE A 170 -11.14 -2.05 -24.21
C ILE A 170 -10.94 -3.54 -24.48
N LYS A 171 -9.78 -3.90 -24.98
CA LYS A 171 -9.47 -5.27 -25.37
C LYS A 171 -9.79 -6.27 -24.24
N ASP A 172 -10.55 -7.30 -24.57
CA ASP A 172 -10.96 -8.40 -23.70
C ASP A 172 -11.74 -7.96 -22.43
N ARG A 173 -12.47 -6.83 -22.52
CA ARG A 173 -13.30 -6.28 -21.44
C ARG A 173 -14.71 -5.98 -21.92
N ASP A 174 -15.69 -6.21 -21.07
CA ASP A 174 -17.11 -5.94 -21.33
C ASP A 174 -17.50 -4.58 -20.71
N LEU A 175 -17.64 -3.58 -21.59
CA LEU A 175 -18.12 -2.25 -21.21
C LEU A 175 -19.60 -2.12 -21.53
N ARG A 176 -20.40 -1.70 -20.56
CA ARG A 176 -21.83 -1.46 -20.71
C ARG A 176 -22.23 -0.12 -20.11
N ALA A 177 -23.22 0.52 -20.76
CA ALA A 177 -23.86 1.72 -20.22
C ALA A 177 -25.31 1.75 -20.63
N SER A 178 -26.22 2.00 -19.69
CA SER A 178 -27.64 2.19 -19.99
C SER A 178 -27.89 3.51 -20.73
N ARG A 179 -27.13 4.54 -20.42
CA ARG A 179 -27.22 5.85 -21.04
C ARG A 179 -25.90 6.60 -20.95
N LEU A 180 -25.43 7.15 -22.09
CA LEU A 180 -24.30 8.09 -22.14
C LEU A 180 -24.76 9.37 -22.83
N ALA A 181 -24.24 10.50 -22.39
CA ALA A 181 -24.33 11.77 -23.06
C ALA A 181 -23.08 11.97 -23.93
N LEU A 182 -23.28 12.45 -25.16
CA LEU A 182 -22.21 12.87 -26.04
C LEU A 182 -22.42 14.34 -26.38
N ALA A 183 -21.37 15.12 -26.35
CA ALA A 183 -21.33 16.49 -26.83
C ALA A 183 -20.09 16.66 -27.72
N ALA A 184 -20.28 17.30 -28.88
CA ALA A 184 -19.18 17.53 -29.81
C ALA A 184 -19.36 18.87 -30.52
N ASP A 185 -18.30 19.65 -30.62
CA ASP A 185 -18.20 20.90 -31.32
C ASP A 185 -16.85 21.01 -32.07
N ASN A 186 -16.56 22.18 -32.62
CA ASN A 186 -15.27 22.41 -33.30
C ASN A 186 -14.04 22.33 -32.37
N ALA A 187 -14.20 22.40 -31.05
CA ALA A 187 -13.13 22.30 -30.07
C ALA A 187 -12.82 20.87 -29.64
N GLY A 188 -13.87 20.01 -29.56
CA GLY A 188 -13.64 18.65 -29.10
C GLY A 188 -14.89 17.77 -29.07
N LEU A 189 -14.71 16.60 -28.50
CA LEU A 189 -15.74 15.58 -28.25
C LEU A 189 -15.64 15.10 -26.81
N GLN A 190 -16.75 15.04 -26.12
CA GLN A 190 -16.92 14.47 -24.80
C GLN A 190 -18.02 13.40 -24.82
N ILE A 191 -17.75 12.27 -24.16
CA ILE A 191 -18.74 11.23 -23.87
C ILE A 191 -18.72 11.00 -22.35
N SER A 192 -19.88 11.08 -21.71
CA SER A 192 -19.96 10.97 -20.25
C SER A 192 -21.19 10.21 -19.78
N GLY A 193 -21.08 9.61 -18.61
CA GLY A 193 -22.18 8.93 -17.94
C GLY A 193 -21.77 7.72 -17.12
N PRO A 194 -22.77 7.05 -16.51
CA PRO A 194 -22.55 5.83 -15.74
C PRO A 194 -22.23 4.64 -16.68
N VAL A 195 -21.19 3.91 -16.34
CA VAL A 195 -20.74 2.71 -17.04
C VAL A 195 -20.50 1.56 -16.07
N THR A 196 -20.49 0.35 -16.59
CA THR A 196 -19.91 -0.82 -15.92
C THR A 196 -18.82 -1.41 -16.79
N LEU A 197 -17.67 -1.70 -16.19
CA LEU A 197 -16.57 -2.40 -16.82
C LEU A 197 -16.38 -3.74 -16.12
N ASP A 198 -16.67 -4.84 -16.81
CA ASP A 198 -16.69 -6.20 -16.23
C ASP A 198 -17.53 -6.28 -14.93
N GLY A 199 -18.64 -5.55 -14.86
CA GLY A 199 -19.51 -5.47 -13.69
C GLY A 199 -19.11 -4.45 -12.63
N ILE A 200 -17.93 -3.84 -12.71
CA ILE A 200 -17.52 -2.77 -11.79
C ILE A 200 -18.14 -1.44 -12.23
N ALA A 201 -18.92 -0.84 -11.32
CA ALA A 201 -19.58 0.43 -11.57
C ALA A 201 -18.58 1.59 -11.53
N ALA A 202 -18.71 2.47 -12.52
CA ALA A 202 -17.99 3.74 -12.60
C ALA A 202 -18.90 4.82 -13.18
N ASN A 203 -18.57 6.08 -12.93
CA ASN A 203 -19.17 7.21 -13.61
C ASN A 203 -18.03 8.06 -14.15
N GLY A 204 -18.00 8.24 -15.47
CA GLY A 204 -16.83 8.84 -16.08
C GLY A 204 -17.11 9.66 -17.32
N SER A 205 -16.07 10.29 -17.81
CA SER A 205 -16.04 11.01 -19.08
C SER A 205 -14.79 10.64 -19.88
N TRP A 206 -14.97 10.49 -21.17
CA TRP A 206 -13.88 10.46 -22.15
C TRP A 206 -13.89 11.77 -22.93
N ASN A 207 -12.72 12.39 -23.03
CA ASN A 207 -12.55 13.72 -23.62
C ASN A 207 -11.48 13.68 -24.72
N GLN A 208 -11.79 14.22 -25.88
CA GLN A 208 -10.90 14.35 -27.02
C GLN A 208 -10.92 15.79 -27.53
N GLN A 209 -9.82 16.49 -27.43
CA GLN A 209 -9.66 17.81 -28.07
C GLN A 209 -9.34 17.63 -29.56
N PHE A 210 -9.90 18.51 -30.40
CA PHE A 210 -9.61 18.57 -31.82
C PHE A 210 -8.44 19.55 -32.10
N GLY A 211 -7.95 19.54 -33.34
CA GLY A 211 -6.84 20.40 -33.74
C GLY A 211 -5.46 19.85 -33.42
N ALA A 212 -4.44 20.69 -33.54
CA ALA A 212 -3.04 20.28 -33.42
C ALA A 212 -2.67 19.82 -31.98
N ALA A 213 -3.17 20.52 -30.97
CA ALA A 213 -2.87 20.21 -29.55
C ALA A 213 -3.48 18.88 -29.09
N GLY A 214 -4.66 18.52 -29.57
CA GLY A 214 -5.36 17.29 -29.23
C GLY A 214 -5.04 16.09 -30.11
N ARG A 215 -4.23 16.26 -31.17
CA ARG A 215 -3.98 15.18 -32.14
C ARG A 215 -3.36 13.94 -31.50
N GLY A 216 -4.11 12.83 -31.54
CA GLY A 216 -3.67 11.55 -30.98
C GLY A 216 -3.64 11.52 -29.45
N ARG A 217 -4.31 12.45 -28.78
CA ARG A 217 -4.42 12.52 -27.32
C ARG A 217 -5.89 12.55 -26.90
N SER A 218 -6.23 11.75 -25.92
CA SER A 218 -7.52 11.81 -25.22
C SER A 218 -7.34 11.44 -23.76
N GLN A 219 -8.35 11.71 -22.95
CA GLN A 219 -8.31 11.48 -21.52
C GLN A 219 -9.61 10.85 -21.05
N VAL A 220 -9.50 9.88 -20.15
CA VAL A 220 -10.61 9.34 -19.37
C VAL A 220 -10.48 9.83 -17.95
N VAL A 221 -11.56 10.36 -17.39
CA VAL A 221 -11.68 10.68 -15.97
C VAL A 221 -12.90 9.96 -15.45
N ALA A 222 -12.73 9.19 -14.37
CA ALA A 222 -13.84 8.44 -13.79
C ALA A 222 -13.73 8.33 -12.27
N ASP A 223 -14.87 8.31 -11.61
CA ASP A 223 -15.05 7.88 -10.24
C ASP A 223 -15.57 6.43 -10.30
N MET A 224 -14.87 5.50 -9.62
CA MET A 224 -15.16 4.07 -9.69
C MET A 224 -15.29 3.43 -8.32
N ALA A 225 -16.04 2.33 -8.25
CA ALA A 225 -16.10 1.51 -7.05
C ALA A 225 -14.73 0.86 -6.77
N LEU A 226 -14.29 0.89 -5.52
CA LEU A 226 -13.08 0.23 -5.05
C LEU A 226 -13.43 -0.74 -3.93
N SER A 227 -13.17 -2.03 -4.15
CA SER A 227 -13.49 -3.12 -3.23
C SER A 227 -12.63 -4.36 -3.55
N GLN A 228 -12.77 -5.42 -2.76
CA GLN A 228 -12.13 -6.70 -3.10
C GLN A 228 -12.58 -7.21 -4.47
N ALA A 229 -13.87 -7.09 -4.82
CA ALA A 229 -14.37 -7.48 -6.15
C ALA A 229 -13.70 -6.72 -7.29
N THR A 230 -13.37 -5.45 -7.08
CA THR A 230 -12.61 -4.63 -8.04
C THR A 230 -11.21 -5.18 -8.25
N LEU A 231 -10.51 -5.52 -7.16
CA LEU A 231 -9.16 -6.10 -7.22
C LEU A 231 -9.18 -7.46 -7.95
N ASP A 232 -10.14 -8.31 -7.64
CA ASP A 232 -10.30 -9.62 -8.26
C ASP A 232 -10.58 -9.51 -9.76
N THR A 233 -11.47 -8.58 -10.16
CA THR A 233 -11.82 -8.31 -11.57
C THR A 233 -10.61 -7.85 -12.37
N PHE A 234 -9.77 -7.00 -11.79
CA PHE A 234 -8.53 -6.53 -12.43
C PHE A 234 -7.32 -7.43 -12.16
N LYS A 235 -7.53 -8.59 -11.53
CA LYS A 235 -6.50 -9.60 -11.20
C LYS A 235 -5.36 -9.04 -10.36
N ILE A 236 -5.65 -8.08 -9.49
CA ILE A 236 -4.71 -7.53 -8.51
C ILE A 236 -4.67 -8.47 -7.32
N ALA A 237 -3.69 -9.39 -7.31
CA ALA A 237 -3.53 -10.39 -6.26
C ALA A 237 -2.93 -9.75 -5.00
N LEU A 238 -3.74 -9.62 -3.97
CA LEU A 238 -3.30 -9.29 -2.61
C LEU A 238 -3.48 -10.50 -1.69
N PRO A 239 -2.74 -10.59 -0.57
CA PRO A 239 -2.98 -11.62 0.43
C PRO A 239 -4.44 -11.62 0.91
N PRO A 240 -5.00 -12.79 1.28
CA PRO A 240 -6.37 -12.88 1.80
C PRO A 240 -6.59 -11.92 2.99
N ASN A 241 -7.79 -11.34 3.07
CA ASN A 241 -8.20 -10.41 4.13
C ASN A 241 -7.40 -9.09 4.19
N THR A 242 -6.66 -8.73 3.13
CA THR A 242 -5.97 -7.44 3.04
C THR A 242 -6.96 -6.29 2.88
N VAL A 243 -8.01 -6.47 2.08
CA VAL A 243 -9.02 -5.43 1.81
C VAL A 243 -10.40 -5.91 2.25
N SER A 244 -11.18 -5.04 2.86
CA SER A 244 -12.55 -5.29 3.27
C SER A 244 -13.43 -4.05 3.06
N GLY A 245 -14.74 -4.26 2.89
CA GLY A 245 -15.66 -3.16 2.63
C GLY A 245 -15.61 -2.65 1.18
N ALA A 246 -16.21 -1.50 0.94
CA ALA A 246 -16.28 -0.85 -0.35
C ALA A 246 -16.20 0.68 -0.20
N GLY A 247 -15.55 1.32 -1.16
CA GLY A 247 -15.39 2.76 -1.23
C GLY A 247 -15.32 3.22 -2.69
N ARG A 248 -14.74 4.39 -2.90
CA ARG A 248 -14.60 5.01 -4.22
C ARG A 248 -13.15 5.42 -4.47
N ALA A 249 -12.81 5.46 -5.74
CA ALA A 249 -11.54 5.98 -6.23
C ALA A 249 -11.77 6.80 -7.49
N ASP A 250 -11.04 7.90 -7.60
CA ASP A 250 -10.97 8.70 -8.83
C ASP A 250 -9.81 8.18 -9.67
N ILE A 251 -10.06 7.97 -10.97
CA ILE A 251 -9.03 7.55 -11.91
C ILE A 251 -8.99 8.51 -13.10
N THR A 252 -7.79 8.91 -13.47
CA THR A 252 -7.50 9.62 -14.72
C THR A 252 -6.60 8.74 -15.57
N ILE A 253 -6.95 8.57 -16.86
CA ILE A 253 -6.15 7.81 -17.82
C ILE A 253 -5.85 8.70 -19.01
N ASP A 254 -4.58 8.97 -19.26
CA ASP A 254 -4.10 9.70 -20.41
C ASP A 254 -3.77 8.73 -21.54
N LEU A 255 -4.45 8.91 -22.66
CA LEU A 255 -4.32 8.10 -23.87
C LEU A 255 -3.52 8.90 -24.91
N VAL A 256 -2.34 8.40 -25.25
CA VAL A 256 -1.48 8.98 -26.28
C VAL A 256 -1.23 7.93 -27.36
N ARG A 257 -1.50 8.27 -28.63
CA ARG A 257 -1.35 7.34 -29.74
C ARG A 257 0.07 6.78 -29.83
N GLY A 258 0.21 5.45 -29.80
CA GLY A 258 1.51 4.76 -29.86
C GLY A 258 2.25 4.66 -28.53
N GLN A 259 1.65 5.09 -27.43
CA GLN A 259 2.19 4.94 -26.08
C GLN A 259 1.27 4.09 -25.21
N ALA A 260 1.84 3.46 -24.19
CA ALA A 260 1.05 2.81 -23.15
C ALA A 260 0.22 3.87 -22.40
N PRO A 261 -1.07 3.63 -22.11
CA PRO A 261 -1.89 4.56 -21.35
C PRO A 261 -1.30 4.82 -19.97
N ALA A 262 -1.06 6.08 -19.64
CA ALA A 262 -0.66 6.48 -18.29
C ALA A 262 -1.91 6.63 -17.42
N PHE A 263 -1.83 6.24 -16.14
CA PHE A 263 -2.95 6.37 -15.22
C PHE A 263 -2.52 6.96 -13.88
N LYS A 264 -3.46 7.64 -13.25
CA LYS A 264 -3.41 8.09 -11.87
C LYS A 264 -4.71 7.75 -11.18
N LEU A 265 -4.62 6.99 -10.08
CA LEU A 265 -5.74 6.62 -9.22
C LEU A 265 -5.53 7.23 -7.85
N THR A 266 -6.57 7.85 -7.31
CA THR A 266 -6.58 8.41 -5.95
C THR A 266 -7.82 7.95 -5.19
N SER A 267 -7.67 7.70 -3.88
CA SER A 267 -8.77 7.34 -3.00
C SER A 267 -8.53 7.83 -1.58
N ALA A 268 -9.58 8.34 -0.93
CA ALA A 268 -9.56 8.64 0.49
C ALA A 268 -9.77 7.39 1.38
N LEU A 269 -9.89 6.21 0.79
CA LEU A 269 -10.10 4.91 1.45
C LEU A 269 -11.26 4.92 2.48
N ARG A 270 -12.28 5.76 2.28
CA ARG A 270 -13.48 5.77 3.11
C ARG A 270 -14.32 4.53 2.80
N GLY A 271 -14.80 3.84 3.84
CA GLY A 271 -15.55 2.60 3.70
C GLY A 271 -14.67 1.37 3.41
N ILE A 272 -13.37 1.55 3.25
CA ILE A 272 -12.41 0.47 2.96
C ILE A 272 -11.56 0.22 4.19
N GLY A 273 -11.57 -1.00 4.69
CA GLY A 273 -10.62 -1.52 5.67
C GLY A 273 -9.41 -2.12 4.94
N VAL A 274 -8.22 -1.80 5.42
CA VAL A 274 -6.98 -2.41 4.93
C VAL A 274 -6.23 -3.03 6.09
N ALA A 275 -5.74 -4.25 5.93
CA ALA A 275 -4.98 -4.96 6.96
C ALA A 275 -3.71 -5.59 6.39
N ILE A 276 -2.65 -5.58 7.19
CA ILE A 276 -1.41 -6.33 6.95
C ILE A 276 -1.17 -7.19 8.19
N PRO A 277 -1.76 -8.41 8.24
CA PRO A 277 -1.74 -9.25 9.44
C PRO A 277 -0.33 -9.59 9.93
N ALA A 278 0.62 -9.74 9.01
CA ALA A 278 2.02 -10.09 9.33
C ALA A 278 2.70 -9.10 10.28
N ILE A 279 2.29 -7.83 10.27
CA ILE A 279 2.82 -6.76 11.12
C ILE A 279 1.77 -6.21 12.10
N GLY A 280 0.62 -6.90 12.25
CA GLY A 280 -0.47 -6.50 13.14
C GLY A 280 -1.12 -5.15 12.80
N TRP A 281 -0.84 -4.57 11.62
CA TRP A 281 -1.40 -3.28 11.23
C TRP A 281 -2.75 -3.41 10.54
N ARG A 282 -3.64 -2.48 10.85
CA ARG A 282 -4.94 -2.34 10.18
C ARG A 282 -5.42 -0.89 10.17
N LYS A 283 -6.07 -0.51 9.08
CA LYS A 283 -6.88 0.68 8.95
C LYS A 283 -8.35 0.26 8.98
N ALA A 284 -9.12 0.74 9.93
CA ALA A 284 -10.56 0.44 10.01
C ALA A 284 -11.34 1.10 8.86
N GLN A 285 -12.50 0.54 8.48
CA GLN A 285 -13.32 1.06 7.38
C GLN A 285 -13.77 2.51 7.58
N ASN A 286 -14.08 2.89 8.81
CA ASN A 286 -14.50 4.25 9.19
C ASN A 286 -13.33 5.24 9.37
N ALA A 287 -12.09 4.77 9.43
CA ALA A 287 -10.92 5.64 9.52
C ALA A 287 -10.58 6.24 8.15
N GLN A 288 -10.05 7.46 8.16
CA GLN A 288 -9.53 8.09 6.95
C GLN A 288 -8.19 7.49 6.55
N GLY A 289 -7.91 7.52 5.24
CA GLY A 289 -6.63 7.17 4.66
C GLY A 289 -6.48 7.87 3.32
N ALA A 290 -5.33 7.72 2.70
CA ALA A 290 -5.10 8.18 1.35
C ALA A 290 -4.33 7.12 0.58
N LEU A 291 -4.75 6.88 -0.65
CA LEU A 291 -4.08 6.03 -1.62
C LEU A 291 -3.87 6.84 -2.90
N THR A 292 -2.65 6.85 -3.39
CA THR A 292 -2.31 7.32 -4.74
C THR A 292 -1.54 6.22 -5.45
N VAL A 293 -1.97 5.90 -6.67
CA VAL A 293 -1.28 4.95 -7.55
C VAL A 293 -1.12 5.59 -8.92
N GLU A 294 0.12 5.68 -9.40
CA GLU A 294 0.44 6.20 -10.73
C GLU A 294 1.27 5.17 -11.49
N GLY A 295 1.05 5.09 -12.79
CA GLY A 295 1.77 4.14 -13.63
C GLY A 295 1.27 4.08 -15.06
N SER A 296 1.50 2.96 -15.73
CA SER A 296 1.08 2.75 -17.12
C SER A 296 0.44 1.37 -17.33
N LEU A 297 -0.58 1.36 -18.23
CA LEU A 297 -1.35 0.18 -18.61
C LEU A 297 -0.81 -0.38 -19.93
N GLY A 298 0.38 -0.99 -19.88
CA GLY A 298 0.97 -1.68 -21.02
C GLY A 298 0.60 -3.18 -21.04
N PRO A 299 1.22 -3.98 -21.92
CA PRO A 299 1.12 -5.44 -21.90
C PRO A 299 1.53 -6.00 -20.52
N ILE A 300 2.54 -5.39 -19.90
CA ILE A 300 2.93 -5.56 -18.51
C ILE A 300 2.66 -4.22 -17.83
N PRO A 301 1.65 -4.14 -16.94
CA PRO A 301 1.38 -2.92 -16.19
C PRO A 301 2.57 -2.53 -15.32
N ARG A 302 2.76 -1.22 -15.13
CA ARG A 302 3.77 -0.65 -14.21
C ARG A 302 3.09 0.24 -13.20
N VAL A 303 3.57 0.18 -11.97
CA VAL A 303 3.22 1.12 -10.91
C VAL A 303 4.48 1.88 -10.54
N ASP A 304 4.59 3.09 -11.05
CA ASP A 304 5.76 3.96 -10.86
C ASP A 304 5.71 4.69 -9.51
N LEU A 305 4.51 4.86 -8.96
CA LEU A 305 4.26 5.43 -7.65
C LEU A 305 3.10 4.71 -6.95
N LEU A 306 3.33 4.28 -5.72
CA LEU A 306 2.31 3.88 -4.76
C LEU A 306 2.55 4.65 -3.47
N GLU A 307 1.58 5.47 -3.07
CA GLU A 307 1.55 6.13 -1.76
C GLU A 307 0.32 5.65 -1.00
N LEU A 308 0.53 5.12 0.19
CA LEU A 308 -0.53 4.67 1.09
C LEU A 308 -0.33 5.27 2.46
N SER A 309 -1.37 5.91 2.98
CA SER A 309 -1.36 6.40 4.36
C SER A 309 -2.70 6.15 5.06
N GLY A 310 -2.64 5.94 6.39
CA GLY A 310 -3.82 5.74 7.24
C GLY A 310 -3.52 4.77 8.38
N GLY A 311 -4.28 4.85 9.48
CA GLY A 311 -4.11 3.96 10.63
C GLY A 311 -2.69 3.95 11.22
N GLY A 312 -1.95 5.07 11.11
CA GLY A 312 -0.56 5.15 11.55
C GLY A 312 0.47 4.60 10.57
N LEU A 313 0.06 4.05 9.41
CA LEU A 313 0.96 3.65 8.33
C LEU A 313 1.18 4.82 7.37
N SER A 314 2.41 4.97 6.89
CA SER A 314 2.77 5.74 5.71
C SER A 314 3.79 4.93 4.92
N ALA A 315 3.50 4.67 3.64
CA ALA A 315 4.37 3.93 2.74
C ALA A 315 4.41 4.62 1.39
N LYS A 316 5.61 4.75 0.81
CA LYS A 316 5.84 5.30 -0.52
C LYS A 316 6.81 4.43 -1.28
N GLY A 317 6.44 4.06 -2.51
CA GLY A 317 7.28 3.16 -3.30
C GLY A 317 6.77 2.95 -4.72
N GLU A 318 7.35 1.96 -5.39
CA GLU A 318 7.03 1.49 -6.74
C GLU A 318 6.78 -0.02 -6.73
N ILE A 319 6.06 -0.53 -7.74
CA ILE A 319 5.83 -1.97 -7.92
C ILE A 319 6.26 -2.37 -9.33
N ILE A 320 7.11 -3.36 -9.41
CA ILE A 320 7.61 -3.96 -10.65
C ILE A 320 6.96 -5.34 -10.78
N LEU A 321 6.33 -5.59 -11.92
CA LEU A 321 5.74 -6.87 -12.26
C LEU A 321 6.64 -7.58 -13.28
N ASN A 322 6.63 -8.92 -13.25
CA ASN A 322 7.30 -9.74 -14.24
C ASN A 322 6.45 -9.92 -15.51
N ASP A 323 6.97 -10.65 -16.50
CA ASP A 323 6.31 -10.91 -17.79
C ASP A 323 4.96 -11.63 -17.69
N GLN A 324 4.66 -12.23 -16.54
CA GLN A 324 3.37 -12.87 -16.23
C GLN A 324 2.41 -11.96 -15.46
N ALA A 325 2.75 -10.67 -15.33
CA ALA A 325 2.06 -9.66 -14.51
C ALA A 325 1.94 -10.06 -13.02
N ALA A 326 2.83 -10.92 -12.53
CA ALA A 326 2.97 -11.24 -11.12
C ALA A 326 4.00 -10.31 -10.46
N LEU A 327 3.92 -10.15 -9.14
CA LEU A 327 4.88 -9.35 -8.39
C LEU A 327 6.29 -9.90 -8.62
N ASP A 328 7.17 -9.07 -9.16
CA ASP A 328 8.62 -9.29 -9.15
C ASP A 328 9.22 -8.61 -7.92
N GLN A 329 9.00 -7.31 -7.79
CA GLN A 329 9.51 -6.53 -6.68
C GLN A 329 8.60 -5.35 -6.36
N ALA A 330 8.38 -5.06 -5.05
CA ALA A 330 7.85 -3.78 -4.59
C ALA A 330 8.91 -3.11 -3.73
N ARG A 331 9.29 -1.89 -4.10
CA ARG A 331 10.35 -1.11 -3.43
C ARG A 331 9.72 0.09 -2.75
N PHE A 332 9.73 0.08 -1.44
CA PHE A 332 9.29 1.20 -0.64
C PHE A 332 10.51 1.94 -0.12
N SER A 333 10.71 3.17 -0.56
CA SER A 333 11.81 4.03 -0.10
C SER A 333 11.69 4.40 1.37
N GLN A 334 10.46 4.45 1.86
CA GLN A 334 10.14 4.68 3.26
C GLN A 334 8.82 4.00 3.62
N VAL A 335 8.85 3.24 4.71
CA VAL A 335 7.67 2.73 5.41
C VAL A 335 7.77 3.17 6.85
N ARG A 336 6.71 3.81 7.35
CA ARG A 336 6.57 4.20 8.75
C ARG A 336 5.30 3.58 9.30
N ILE A 337 5.38 2.99 10.51
CA ILE A 337 4.23 2.42 11.21
C ILE A 337 4.26 2.94 12.65
N GLY A 338 3.33 3.85 12.96
CA GLY A 338 3.32 4.54 14.24
C GLY A 338 4.67 5.17 14.55
N ASN A 339 5.17 4.91 15.76
CA ASN A 339 6.49 5.33 16.23
C ASN A 339 7.49 4.16 16.36
N TRP A 340 7.09 2.93 15.99
CA TRP A 340 7.91 1.76 16.23
C TRP A 340 8.66 1.24 15.00
N PHE A 341 8.23 1.58 13.79
CA PHE A 341 8.87 1.16 12.54
C PHE A 341 9.13 2.35 11.63
N ASN A 342 10.36 2.52 11.17
CA ASN A 342 10.73 3.52 10.17
C ASN A 342 11.96 3.02 9.39
N ALA A 343 11.72 2.42 8.22
CA ALA A 343 12.76 1.85 7.39
C ALA A 343 12.34 1.75 5.92
N PRO A 344 13.26 1.69 4.96
CA PRO A 344 12.99 1.24 3.61
C PRO A 344 12.70 -0.27 3.59
N VAL A 345 11.76 -0.68 2.72
CA VAL A 345 11.33 -2.08 2.62
C VAL A 345 11.29 -2.50 1.16
N ILE A 346 11.86 -3.66 0.86
CA ILE A 346 11.73 -4.29 -0.45
C ILE A 346 11.02 -5.62 -0.26
N LEU A 347 9.92 -5.80 -0.99
CA LEU A 347 9.22 -7.07 -1.08
C LEU A 347 9.62 -7.75 -2.40
N ARG A 348 10.05 -9.00 -2.33
CA ARG A 348 10.40 -9.81 -3.50
C ARG A 348 9.35 -10.89 -3.74
N GLY A 349 8.80 -10.92 -4.95
CA GLY A 349 7.95 -12.00 -5.40
C GLY A 349 8.69 -13.32 -5.46
N ARG A 350 8.01 -14.41 -5.09
CA ARG A 350 8.57 -15.78 -5.11
C ARG A 350 7.72 -16.76 -5.92
N GLY A 351 6.81 -16.21 -6.73
CA GLY A 351 5.87 -17.00 -7.52
C GLY A 351 4.54 -17.24 -6.80
N LYS A 352 3.60 -17.81 -7.56
CA LYS A 352 2.22 -18.02 -7.10
C LYS A 352 2.15 -18.92 -5.86
N GLY A 353 1.45 -18.46 -4.84
CA GLY A 353 1.24 -19.22 -3.60
C GLY A 353 2.44 -19.27 -2.65
N GLN A 354 3.57 -18.62 -2.99
CA GLN A 354 4.71 -18.51 -2.09
C GLN A 354 4.66 -17.18 -1.32
N PRO A 355 4.96 -17.16 -0.01
CA PRO A 355 5.10 -15.92 0.74
C PRO A 355 6.22 -15.05 0.16
N VAL A 356 6.00 -13.74 0.11
CA VAL A 356 7.01 -12.79 -0.39
C VAL A 356 8.26 -12.79 0.49
N GLY A 357 9.42 -12.60 -0.12
CA GLY A 357 10.66 -12.29 0.60
C GLY A 357 10.64 -10.82 1.04
N VAL A 358 11.16 -10.53 2.24
CA VAL A 358 11.21 -9.18 2.81
C VAL A 358 12.65 -8.79 3.05
N LEU A 359 13.06 -7.64 2.52
CA LEU A 359 14.37 -7.04 2.79
C LEU A 359 14.13 -5.66 3.41
N ILE A 360 14.78 -5.43 4.54
CA ILE A 360 14.76 -4.13 5.23
C ILE A 360 16.22 -3.66 5.31
N GLY A 361 16.52 -2.55 4.65
CA GLY A 361 17.89 -2.01 4.54
C GLY A 361 17.99 -0.64 5.18
N GLY A 362 18.53 -0.57 6.40
CA GLY A 362 18.63 0.66 7.20
C GLY A 362 17.40 0.90 8.07
N GLY A 363 17.40 2.06 8.74
CA GLY A 363 16.30 2.52 9.55
C GLY A 363 16.22 1.91 10.95
N THR A 364 15.05 2.08 11.59
CA THR A 364 14.87 1.75 13.01
C THR A 364 13.62 0.93 13.25
N ILE A 365 13.74 -0.05 14.16
CA ILE A 365 12.62 -0.84 14.67
C ILE A 365 12.63 -0.78 16.20
N ASP A 366 11.49 -0.46 16.82
CA ASP A 366 11.28 -0.49 18.26
C ASP A 366 10.33 -1.63 18.63
N LEU A 367 10.87 -2.72 19.15
CA LEU A 367 10.10 -3.91 19.50
C LEU A 367 9.10 -3.69 20.64
N ARG A 368 9.24 -2.63 21.43
CA ARG A 368 8.33 -2.31 22.54
C ARG A 368 6.96 -1.88 22.04
N GLY A 369 6.91 -1.25 20.87
CA GLY A 369 5.66 -0.84 20.19
C GLY A 369 5.19 -1.81 19.11
N ALA A 370 5.97 -2.84 18.82
CA ALA A 370 5.67 -3.79 17.78
C ALA A 370 4.56 -4.77 18.21
N SER A 371 3.50 -4.87 17.45
CA SER A 371 2.50 -5.93 17.59
C SER A 371 2.64 -6.89 16.40
N PHE A 372 3.51 -7.88 16.54
CA PHE A 372 3.56 -8.96 15.57
C PHE A 372 2.32 -9.84 15.74
N GLY A 373 1.56 -10.04 14.64
CA GLY A 373 0.34 -10.85 14.68
C GLY A 373 0.63 -12.25 15.20
N ALA A 374 -0.15 -12.67 16.19
CA ALA A 374 -0.05 -14.01 16.80
C ALA A 374 -0.42 -15.17 15.84
N ASN A 375 -0.88 -14.86 14.64
CA ASN A 375 -1.25 -15.86 13.64
C ASN A 375 -0.01 -16.22 12.82
N GLY A 376 0.66 -17.29 13.22
CA GLY A 376 1.78 -17.92 12.55
C GLY A 376 1.48 -18.42 11.13
N GLY A 377 1.12 -17.52 10.22
CA GLY A 377 1.16 -17.80 8.79
C GLY A 377 2.62 -18.02 8.36
N GLU A 378 2.83 -18.84 7.35
CA GLU A 378 4.15 -19.01 6.75
C GLU A 378 4.68 -17.64 6.29
N ALA A 379 5.60 -17.06 7.02
CA ALA A 379 6.33 -15.87 6.58
C ALA A 379 7.43 -16.29 5.59
N GLY A 380 7.62 -15.49 4.56
CA GLY A 380 8.74 -15.67 3.63
C GLY A 380 10.09 -15.39 4.30
N PRO A 381 11.20 -15.62 3.60
CA PRO A 381 12.52 -15.25 4.09
C PRO A 381 12.60 -13.73 4.29
N MET A 382 13.28 -13.33 5.37
CA MET A 382 13.44 -11.93 5.76
C MET A 382 14.90 -11.65 6.04
N SER A 383 15.45 -10.64 5.36
CA SER A 383 16.79 -10.11 5.62
C SER A 383 16.67 -8.70 6.18
N LEU A 384 17.30 -8.47 7.31
CA LEU A 384 17.30 -7.20 8.02
C LEU A 384 18.73 -6.64 8.08
N SER A 385 18.86 -5.34 7.81
CA SER A 385 20.07 -4.58 8.09
C SER A 385 19.61 -3.23 8.63
N LEU A 386 19.64 -3.06 9.96
CA LEU A 386 19.04 -1.93 10.65
C LEU A 386 20.12 -1.07 11.31
N ASP A 387 19.93 0.24 11.26
CA ASP A 387 20.76 1.17 12.03
C ASP A 387 20.56 0.95 13.54
N ARG A 388 19.30 0.65 13.93
CA ARG A 388 18.95 0.38 15.32
C ARG A 388 17.72 -0.51 15.48
N LEU A 389 17.86 -1.53 16.32
CA LEU A 389 16.78 -2.37 16.84
C LEU A 389 16.65 -2.11 18.35
N GLN A 390 15.59 -1.41 18.78
CA GLN A 390 15.29 -1.18 20.18
C GLN A 390 14.56 -2.38 20.76
N ILE A 391 15.07 -2.99 21.82
CA ILE A 391 14.51 -4.20 22.45
C ILE A 391 13.75 -3.83 23.72
N THR A 392 14.41 -3.10 24.63
CA THR A 392 13.81 -2.54 25.85
C THR A 392 14.20 -1.07 25.98
N GLU A 393 13.82 -0.38 27.06
CA GLU A 393 14.22 1.02 27.30
C GLU A 393 15.75 1.18 27.36
N GLY A 394 16.47 0.21 27.97
CA GLY A 394 17.93 0.25 28.17
C GLY A 394 18.71 -0.62 27.20
N ILE A 395 18.08 -1.41 26.33
CA ILE A 395 18.75 -2.39 25.47
C ILE A 395 18.37 -2.14 24.01
N SER A 396 19.38 -1.86 23.20
CA SER A 396 19.26 -1.76 21.75
C SER A 396 20.42 -2.47 21.06
N LEU A 397 20.22 -2.91 19.83
CA LEU A 397 21.27 -3.36 18.93
C LEU A 397 21.43 -2.33 17.82
N THR A 398 22.63 -1.81 17.62
CA THR A 398 23.01 -1.00 16.47
C THR A 398 23.76 -1.85 15.47
N ASP A 399 23.84 -1.38 14.22
CA ASP A 399 24.45 -2.14 13.11
C ASP A 399 23.91 -3.58 13.06
N PHE A 400 22.61 -3.71 13.31
CA PHE A 400 21.94 -5.00 13.36
C PHE A 400 21.83 -5.60 11.97
N SER A 401 22.26 -6.85 11.83
CA SER A 401 22.09 -7.64 10.61
C SER A 401 21.58 -9.03 10.97
N GLY A 402 20.61 -9.53 10.20
CA GLY A 402 20.08 -10.87 10.44
C GLY A 402 19.26 -11.40 9.29
N ASP A 403 19.32 -12.71 9.11
CA ASP A 403 18.52 -13.45 8.12
C ASP A 403 17.60 -14.44 8.84
N PHE A 404 16.30 -14.37 8.49
CA PHE A 404 15.25 -15.11 9.17
C PHE A 404 14.34 -15.83 8.20
N THR A 405 13.76 -16.93 8.66
CA THR A 405 12.68 -17.65 7.99
C THR A 405 11.53 -17.87 8.97
N GLY A 406 10.30 -17.96 8.46
CA GLY A 406 9.09 -17.98 9.30
C GLY A 406 8.29 -19.27 9.25
N ARG A 407 8.89 -20.44 9.01
CA ARG A 407 8.17 -21.72 9.05
C ARG A 407 8.05 -22.23 10.49
N GLY A 408 6.82 -22.21 11.03
CA GLY A 408 6.54 -22.70 12.40
C GLY A 408 7.06 -21.82 13.52
N GLY A 409 7.43 -20.56 13.25
CA GLY A 409 8.07 -19.59 14.10
C GLY A 409 9.28 -18.96 13.43
N PHE A 410 9.84 -17.91 14.00
CA PHE A 410 11.06 -17.29 13.48
C PHE A 410 12.27 -18.17 13.76
N ALA A 411 13.04 -18.46 12.71
CA ALA A 411 14.34 -19.11 12.76
C ALA A 411 15.35 -18.29 12.00
N GLY A 412 16.56 -18.10 12.55
CA GLY A 412 17.61 -17.36 11.87
C GLY A 412 18.79 -17.01 12.75
N GLU A 413 19.68 -16.23 12.17
CA GLU A 413 20.89 -15.74 12.84
C GLU A 413 20.95 -14.23 12.75
N PHE A 414 21.57 -13.60 13.73
CA PHE A 414 21.78 -12.16 13.75
C PHE A 414 23.11 -11.78 14.39
N THR A 415 23.57 -10.59 14.04
CA THR A 415 24.71 -9.90 14.66
C THR A 415 24.33 -8.45 14.94
N GLY A 416 25.04 -7.79 15.83
CA GLY A 416 24.87 -6.37 16.12
C GLY A 416 25.78 -5.91 17.26
N LEU A 417 25.73 -4.61 17.56
CA LEU A 417 26.46 -4.01 18.67
C LEU A 417 25.47 -3.66 19.79
N LEU A 418 25.67 -4.21 20.97
CA LEU A 418 24.81 -3.90 22.13
C LEU A 418 25.04 -2.44 22.57
N ASN A 419 24.00 -1.60 22.47
CA ASN A 419 24.03 -0.17 22.78
C ASN A 419 25.20 0.59 22.11
N GLY A 420 25.62 0.13 20.90
CA GLY A 420 26.76 0.71 20.17
C GLY A 420 28.15 0.32 20.72
N GLY A 421 28.22 -0.63 21.64
CA GLY A 421 29.46 -1.10 22.27
C GLY A 421 29.85 -2.52 21.82
N PRO A 422 29.79 -3.52 22.68
CA PRO A 422 30.30 -4.86 22.43
C PRO A 422 29.48 -5.57 21.35
N ALA A 423 30.18 -6.34 20.51
CA ALA A 423 29.58 -7.16 19.49
C ALA A 423 28.86 -8.37 20.09
N VAL A 424 27.67 -8.62 19.60
CA VAL A 424 26.88 -9.81 19.94
C VAL A 424 26.48 -10.54 18.67
N ARG A 425 26.41 -11.86 18.75
CA ARG A 425 25.84 -12.73 17.72
C ARG A 425 24.78 -13.61 18.37
N GLY A 426 23.72 -13.88 17.63
CA GLY A 426 22.65 -14.70 18.16
C GLY A 426 21.98 -15.57 17.14
N THR A 427 21.26 -16.56 17.64
CA THR A 427 20.41 -17.45 16.87
C THR A 427 19.01 -17.41 17.44
N VAL A 428 18.02 -17.49 16.56
CA VAL A 428 16.60 -17.60 16.90
C VAL A 428 16.10 -18.94 16.36
N ALA A 429 15.41 -19.71 17.17
CA ALA A 429 14.89 -21.01 16.78
C ALA A 429 13.43 -21.17 17.22
N PRO A 430 12.56 -21.80 16.40
CA PRO A 430 11.17 -22.05 16.77
C PRO A 430 11.08 -22.97 18.00
N GLN A 431 10.21 -22.59 18.93
CA GLN A 431 9.97 -23.36 20.15
C GLN A 431 8.48 -23.27 20.54
N ARG A 432 7.72 -24.33 20.32
CA ARG A 432 6.28 -24.44 20.71
C ARG A 432 5.43 -23.23 20.25
N GLY A 433 5.60 -22.80 18.98
CA GLY A 433 4.87 -21.65 18.41
C GLY A 433 5.41 -20.28 18.81
N ARG A 434 6.51 -20.21 19.57
CA ARG A 434 7.29 -19.03 19.91
C ARG A 434 8.75 -19.21 19.47
N SER A 435 9.64 -18.31 19.82
CA SER A 435 11.06 -18.42 19.44
C SER A 435 11.96 -18.45 20.67
N ALA A 436 12.87 -19.42 20.73
CA ALA A 436 14.01 -19.41 21.63
C ALA A 436 15.12 -18.55 21.03
N ILE A 437 15.88 -17.87 21.89
CA ILE A 437 16.96 -16.97 21.49
C ILE A 437 18.23 -17.38 22.21
N ARG A 438 19.35 -17.47 21.49
CA ARG A 438 20.68 -17.64 22.09
C ARG A 438 21.54 -16.46 21.67
N VAL A 439 22.22 -15.85 22.61
CA VAL A 439 23.11 -14.69 22.41
C VAL A 439 24.51 -15.03 22.92
N ARG A 440 25.51 -14.74 22.12
CA ARG A 440 26.93 -14.93 22.47
C ARG A 440 27.73 -13.65 22.25
N SER A 441 28.72 -13.45 23.09
CA SER A 441 29.69 -12.38 22.92
C SER A 441 31.06 -12.85 23.40
N ASP A 442 32.11 -12.35 22.79
CA ASP A 442 33.49 -12.57 23.21
C ASP A 442 33.96 -11.47 24.18
N ASP A 443 33.08 -10.53 24.57
CA ASP A 443 33.27 -9.48 25.56
C ASP A 443 32.07 -9.45 26.52
N ALA A 444 32.03 -10.40 27.46
CA ALA A 444 30.98 -10.51 28.46
C ALA A 444 30.94 -9.30 29.41
N GLY A 445 32.10 -8.78 29.77
CA GLY A 445 32.21 -7.58 30.63
C GLY A 445 31.64 -6.35 29.95
N GLY A 446 31.98 -6.13 28.67
CA GLY A 446 31.42 -5.05 27.88
C GLY A 446 29.91 -5.17 27.74
N VAL A 447 29.37 -6.40 27.54
CA VAL A 447 27.93 -6.65 27.50
C VAL A 447 27.27 -6.29 28.83
N ALA A 448 27.84 -6.72 29.97
CA ALA A 448 27.30 -6.40 31.29
C ALA A 448 27.32 -4.89 31.57
N ALA A 449 28.39 -4.20 31.17
CA ALA A 449 28.52 -2.75 31.31
C ALA A 449 27.54 -1.99 30.39
N ALA A 450 27.45 -2.36 29.11
CA ALA A 450 26.53 -1.76 28.14
C ALA A 450 25.07 -2.00 28.52
N ALA A 451 24.73 -3.15 29.08
CA ALA A 451 23.40 -3.45 29.61
C ALA A 451 23.09 -2.72 30.94
N GLY A 452 24.07 -2.00 31.52
CA GLY A 452 23.90 -1.28 32.78
C GLY A 452 23.84 -2.17 34.02
N LEU A 453 24.28 -3.44 33.91
CA LEU A 453 24.26 -4.41 35.02
C LEU A 453 25.46 -4.23 35.93
N ILE A 454 26.69 -4.22 35.40
CA ILE A 454 27.94 -4.06 36.14
C ILE A 454 28.86 -3.15 35.32
N LYS A 455 28.95 -1.87 35.69
CA LYS A 455 29.64 -0.84 34.90
C LYS A 455 31.16 -1.09 34.75
N SER A 456 31.76 -1.71 35.73
CA SER A 456 33.20 -1.97 35.81
C SER A 456 33.56 -3.41 35.41
N ALA A 457 32.65 -4.15 34.81
CA ALA A 457 32.93 -5.47 34.30
C ALA A 457 33.74 -5.39 32.98
N THR A 458 34.71 -6.27 32.83
CA THR A 458 35.60 -6.37 31.68
C THR A 458 35.89 -7.84 31.34
N SER A 459 36.23 -8.08 30.08
CA SER A 459 36.69 -9.40 29.58
C SER A 459 35.61 -10.50 29.65
N GLY A 460 36.01 -11.68 29.27
CA GLY A 460 35.20 -12.88 29.35
C GLY A 460 34.30 -13.13 28.14
N THR A 461 33.80 -14.34 28.08
CA THR A 461 32.86 -14.78 27.03
C THR A 461 31.47 -15.01 27.62
N LEU A 462 30.44 -14.64 26.89
CA LEU A 462 29.03 -14.78 27.28
C LEU A 462 28.35 -15.83 26.41
N ASP A 463 27.55 -16.69 27.01
CA ASP A 463 26.55 -17.54 26.36
C ASP A 463 25.23 -17.42 27.15
N LEU A 464 24.23 -16.78 26.54
CA LEU A 464 22.90 -16.57 27.10
C LEU A 464 21.87 -17.31 26.24
N THR A 465 21.03 -18.11 26.88
CA THR A 465 19.89 -18.76 26.24
C THR A 465 18.59 -18.28 26.89
N LEU A 466 17.61 -17.91 26.08
CA LEU A 466 16.27 -17.52 26.49
C LEU A 466 15.26 -18.49 25.85
N MET A 467 14.57 -19.26 26.67
CA MET A 467 13.52 -20.21 26.27
C MET A 467 12.15 -19.61 26.58
N PRO A 468 11.19 -19.62 25.63
CA PRO A 468 9.84 -19.13 25.91
C PRO A 468 9.21 -19.85 27.09
N ALA A 469 8.71 -19.10 28.06
CA ALA A 469 8.02 -19.61 29.25
C ALA A 469 6.51 -19.32 29.17
N SER A 470 5.73 -19.83 30.13
CA SER A 470 4.31 -19.46 30.28
C SER A 470 4.16 -17.94 30.45
N GLY A 471 3.13 -17.38 29.78
CA GLY A 471 2.88 -15.94 29.73
C GLY A 471 3.52 -15.21 28.53
N ALA A 472 2.83 -14.19 28.05
CA ALA A 472 3.32 -13.35 26.96
C ALA A 472 4.53 -12.54 27.42
N GLY A 473 5.60 -12.53 26.60
CA GLY A 473 6.85 -11.81 26.92
C GLY A 473 7.70 -12.43 28.02
N SER A 474 7.38 -13.66 28.48
CA SER A 474 8.15 -14.35 29.52
C SER A 474 9.11 -15.38 28.93
N PHE A 475 10.31 -15.48 29.55
CA PHE A 475 11.38 -16.40 29.15
C PHE A 475 12.07 -17.01 30.36
N ASP A 476 12.44 -18.27 30.27
CA ASP A 476 13.40 -18.89 31.14
C ASP A 476 14.80 -18.64 30.58
N GLY A 477 15.66 -18.02 31.36
CA GLY A 477 17.01 -17.66 30.97
C GLY A 477 18.06 -18.54 31.64
N ASP A 478 19.08 -18.90 30.86
CA ASP A 478 20.29 -19.55 31.33
C ASP A 478 21.50 -18.78 30.78
N VAL A 479 22.36 -18.31 31.63
CA VAL A 479 23.55 -17.55 31.26
C VAL A 479 24.80 -18.16 31.86
N THR A 480 25.82 -18.34 31.03
CA THR A 480 27.16 -18.73 31.42
C THR A 480 28.16 -17.68 30.96
N ILE A 481 28.98 -17.17 31.86
CA ILE A 481 30.10 -16.28 31.55
C ILE A 481 31.38 -16.93 32.00
N ARG A 482 32.44 -16.85 31.20
CA ARG A 482 33.77 -17.37 31.55
C ARG A 482 34.82 -16.29 31.46
N GLY A 483 35.68 -16.19 32.46
CA GLY A 483 36.81 -15.27 32.50
C GLY A 483 36.41 -13.80 32.72
N LEU A 484 35.35 -13.55 33.52
CA LEU A 484 34.90 -12.21 33.88
C LEU A 484 35.84 -11.55 34.89
N ARG A 485 36.07 -10.24 34.70
CA ARG A 485 36.75 -9.40 35.70
C ARG A 485 35.84 -8.27 36.15
N ILE A 486 35.80 -8.00 37.44
CA ILE A 486 35.03 -6.91 38.05
C ILE A 486 35.98 -6.05 38.88
N GLY A 487 36.19 -4.80 38.45
CA GLY A 487 36.95 -3.79 39.19
C GLY A 487 36.02 -2.67 39.66
N ASP A 488 36.49 -1.85 40.59
CA ASP A 488 35.81 -0.62 41.06
C ASP A 488 34.28 -0.78 41.22
N ALA A 489 33.87 -1.77 42.00
CA ALA A 489 32.46 -2.09 42.25
C ALA A 489 32.08 -1.75 43.70
N PRO A 490 31.43 -0.61 43.98
CA PRO A 490 31.13 -0.15 45.35
C PRO A 490 30.33 -1.17 46.18
N THR A 491 29.35 -1.84 45.56
CA THR A 491 28.57 -2.89 46.25
C THR A 491 29.44 -4.08 46.65
N MET A 492 30.36 -4.50 45.79
CA MET A 492 31.31 -5.58 46.10
C MET A 492 32.30 -5.14 47.16
N ALA A 493 32.79 -3.89 47.11
CA ALA A 493 33.65 -3.31 48.14
C ALA A 493 32.97 -3.32 49.52
N ALA A 494 31.71 -2.89 49.60
CA ALA A 494 30.91 -2.91 50.83
C ALA A 494 30.72 -4.34 51.40
N LEU A 495 30.49 -5.33 50.52
CA LEU A 495 30.41 -6.74 50.92
C LEU A 495 31.73 -7.26 51.47
N LEU A 496 32.85 -6.97 50.82
CA LEU A 496 34.17 -7.41 51.21
C LEU A 496 34.63 -6.73 52.50
N ASP A 497 34.30 -5.45 52.68
CA ASP A 497 34.60 -4.71 53.92
C ASP A 497 33.82 -5.28 55.11
N ALA A 498 32.53 -5.57 54.92
CA ALA A 498 31.68 -6.16 55.97
C ALA A 498 32.16 -7.54 56.46
N ILE A 499 32.93 -8.27 55.65
CA ILE A 499 33.53 -9.56 56.02
C ILE A 499 35.02 -9.45 56.35
N SER A 500 35.58 -8.22 56.43
CA SER A 500 36.95 -7.89 56.81
C SER A 500 38.05 -8.57 55.96
N VAL A 501 37.86 -8.71 54.64
CA VAL A 501 38.85 -9.34 53.74
C VAL A 501 39.63 -8.27 52.97
N ALA A 502 40.54 -7.58 53.68
CA ALA A 502 41.35 -6.49 53.14
C ALA A 502 42.20 -6.86 51.90
N GLY A 503 42.59 -8.12 51.75
CA GLY A 503 43.34 -8.60 50.57
C GLY A 503 42.53 -8.56 49.29
N LEU A 504 41.26 -8.94 49.32
CA LEU A 504 40.35 -8.90 48.17
C LEU A 504 39.92 -7.47 47.85
N LEU A 505 39.80 -6.57 48.86
CA LEU A 505 39.55 -5.14 48.63
C LEU A 505 40.69 -4.51 47.81
N ARG A 506 41.94 -4.75 48.16
CA ARG A 506 43.09 -4.26 47.38
C ARG A 506 43.15 -4.82 45.96
N GLN A 507 42.71 -6.05 45.77
CA GLN A 507 42.61 -6.65 44.43
C GLN A 507 41.48 -6.02 43.60
N LEU A 508 40.34 -5.72 44.23
CA LEU A 508 39.21 -5.04 43.58
C LEU A 508 39.62 -3.64 43.08
N ASP A 509 40.32 -2.85 43.90
CA ASP A 509 40.80 -1.51 43.58
C ASP A 509 41.97 -1.51 42.56
N GLY A 510 42.67 -2.61 42.41
CA GLY A 510 43.83 -2.75 41.52
C GLY A 510 43.47 -3.47 40.21
N GLN A 511 43.75 -4.76 40.15
CA GLN A 511 43.57 -5.59 38.94
C GLN A 511 42.12 -6.08 38.70
N GLY A 512 41.19 -5.83 39.62
CA GLY A 512 39.85 -6.38 39.66
C GLY A 512 39.79 -7.82 40.18
N LEU A 513 38.61 -8.22 40.64
CA LEU A 513 38.29 -9.59 41.01
C LEU A 513 38.05 -10.44 39.76
N ALA A 514 38.75 -11.55 39.66
CA ALA A 514 38.59 -12.49 38.58
C ALA A 514 37.59 -13.60 38.95
N PHE A 515 36.66 -13.88 38.02
CA PHE A 515 35.75 -15.02 38.11
C PHE A 515 35.96 -15.91 36.88
N ASP A 516 36.31 -17.16 37.13
CA ASP A 516 36.55 -18.15 36.09
C ASP A 516 35.24 -18.54 35.42
N GLU A 517 34.18 -18.64 36.25
CA GLU A 517 32.84 -19.01 35.76
C GLU A 517 31.74 -18.27 36.56
N VAL A 518 30.77 -17.73 35.80
CA VAL A 518 29.54 -17.18 36.37
C VAL A 518 28.37 -17.86 35.66
N ASP A 519 27.48 -18.50 36.41
CA ASP A 519 26.28 -19.12 35.92
C ASP A 519 25.06 -18.50 36.58
N ALA A 520 23.97 -18.28 35.81
CA ALA A 520 22.72 -17.89 36.41
C ALA A 520 21.53 -18.49 35.66
N LYS A 521 20.49 -18.87 36.42
CA LYS A 521 19.18 -19.26 35.93
C LYS A 521 18.15 -18.28 36.45
N PHE A 522 17.31 -17.79 35.54
CA PHE A 522 16.33 -16.77 35.86
C PHE A 522 15.06 -16.89 35.03
N ARG A 523 13.97 -16.36 35.55
CA ARG A 523 12.76 -16.06 34.76
C ARG A 523 12.71 -14.57 34.45
N LEU A 524 12.68 -14.22 33.17
CA LEU A 524 12.39 -12.89 32.71
C LEU A 524 10.89 -12.77 32.43
N THR A 525 10.25 -11.77 33.03
CA THR A 525 8.86 -11.39 32.77
C THR A 525 8.81 -9.93 32.27
N PRO A 526 7.68 -9.42 31.78
CA PRO A 526 7.56 -8.01 31.40
C PRO A 526 7.86 -7.02 32.56
N SER A 527 7.74 -7.44 33.82
CA SER A 527 7.91 -6.57 34.98
C SER A 527 9.14 -6.89 35.85
N GLN A 528 9.68 -8.10 35.79
CA GLN A 528 10.69 -8.58 36.73
C GLN A 528 11.70 -9.55 36.11
N VAL A 529 12.89 -9.58 36.65
CA VAL A 529 13.84 -10.69 36.51
C VAL A 529 13.87 -11.43 37.86
N ILE A 530 13.44 -12.67 37.88
CA ILE A 530 13.40 -13.56 39.02
C ILE A 530 14.62 -14.48 38.92
N LEU A 531 15.64 -14.21 39.69
CA LEU A 531 16.87 -14.97 39.72
C LEU A 531 16.67 -16.17 40.68
N THR A 532 16.54 -17.37 40.11
CA THR A 532 16.32 -18.58 40.88
C THR A 532 17.62 -19.19 41.40
N GLN A 533 18.70 -18.98 40.65
CA GLN A 533 20.04 -19.46 41.03
C GLN A 533 21.07 -18.64 40.27
N ALA A 534 22.06 -18.10 40.98
CA ALA A 534 23.27 -17.60 40.36
C ALA A 534 24.48 -17.99 41.19
N SER A 535 25.62 -18.18 40.54
CA SER A 535 26.90 -18.42 41.15
C SER A 535 28.00 -17.74 40.36
N ALA A 536 28.97 -17.17 41.06
CA ALA A 536 30.20 -16.65 40.50
C ALA A 536 31.37 -17.28 41.24
N VAL A 537 32.27 -17.93 40.54
CA VAL A 537 33.39 -18.70 41.11
C VAL A 537 34.69 -18.19 40.53
N GLY A 538 35.61 -17.85 41.40
CA GLY A 538 36.98 -17.46 41.07
C GLY A 538 37.98 -17.94 42.10
N PRO A 539 39.31 -17.78 41.88
CA PRO A 539 40.35 -18.29 42.74
C PRO A 539 40.28 -17.75 44.17
N GLY A 540 39.90 -16.48 44.32
CA GLY A 540 39.85 -15.80 45.63
C GLY A 540 38.47 -15.76 46.25
N LEU A 541 37.41 -15.97 45.48
CA LEU A 541 36.06 -15.66 45.91
C LEU A 541 35.03 -16.55 45.23
N GLY A 542 34.07 -17.07 46.01
CA GLY A 542 32.83 -17.67 45.50
C GLY A 542 31.62 -16.89 45.98
N ILE A 543 30.61 -16.74 45.13
CA ILE A 543 29.38 -16.05 45.47
C ILE A 543 28.21 -16.90 44.95
N SER A 544 27.16 -17.05 45.75
CA SER A 544 25.85 -17.49 45.29
C SER A 544 24.81 -16.38 45.47
N LEU A 545 23.79 -16.30 44.62
CA LEU A 545 22.79 -15.24 44.63
C LEU A 545 21.44 -15.77 44.14
N ASP A 546 20.36 -15.36 44.76
CA ASP A 546 18.99 -15.52 44.31
C ASP A 546 18.15 -14.30 44.74
N GLY A 547 17.03 -14.02 44.07
CA GLY A 547 16.18 -12.88 44.39
C GLY A 547 15.43 -12.30 43.20
N ILE A 548 14.98 -11.06 43.36
CA ILE A 548 14.10 -10.40 42.37
C ILE A 548 14.68 -9.03 42.01
N TYR A 549 14.66 -8.71 40.72
CA TYR A 549 14.87 -7.38 40.17
C TYR A 549 13.61 -6.88 39.49
N THR A 550 13.04 -5.78 39.98
CA THR A 550 11.84 -5.14 39.41
C THR A 550 12.26 -4.11 38.37
N LEU A 551 11.89 -4.33 37.10
CA LEU A 551 12.36 -3.54 35.95
C LEU A 551 11.91 -2.07 36.00
N ALA A 552 10.66 -1.81 36.35
CA ALA A 552 10.09 -0.45 36.33
C ALA A 552 10.68 0.46 37.42
N SER A 553 10.79 -0.05 38.66
CA SER A 553 11.30 0.70 39.79
C SER A 553 12.79 0.60 39.96
N LYS A 554 13.47 -0.28 39.21
CA LYS A 554 14.90 -0.61 39.36
C LYS A 554 15.28 -1.03 40.80
N GLN A 555 14.35 -1.67 41.50
CA GLN A 555 14.55 -2.18 42.87
C GLN A 555 15.04 -3.62 42.81
N ILE A 556 15.96 -3.93 43.73
CA ILE A 556 16.47 -5.29 43.95
C ILE A 556 16.08 -5.78 45.33
N ASP A 557 15.85 -7.08 45.44
CA ASP A 557 15.77 -7.83 46.69
C ASP A 557 16.44 -9.17 46.45
N PHE A 558 17.76 -9.21 46.74
CA PHE A 558 18.59 -10.38 46.57
C PHE A 558 19.11 -10.87 47.90
N GLN A 559 19.34 -12.16 48.00
CA GLN A 559 20.08 -12.81 49.07
C GLN A 559 21.14 -13.72 48.48
N GLY A 560 22.18 -13.97 49.26
CA GLY A 560 23.27 -14.82 48.78
C GLY A 560 24.26 -15.22 49.87
N VAL A 561 25.30 -15.92 49.46
CA VAL A 561 26.43 -16.30 50.26
C VAL A 561 27.71 -15.85 49.58
N ILE A 562 28.59 -15.21 50.30
CA ILE A 562 29.94 -14.85 49.87
C ILE A 562 30.95 -15.71 50.60
N SER A 563 31.85 -16.40 49.90
CA SER A 563 32.80 -17.36 50.42
C SER A 563 34.23 -16.94 50.01
N PRO A 564 35.01 -16.32 50.91
CA PRO A 564 36.38 -15.96 50.62
C PRO A 564 37.27 -17.22 50.55
N LEU A 565 38.37 -17.13 49.76
CA LEU A 565 39.33 -18.24 49.56
C LEU A 565 38.65 -19.53 49.04
N TYR A 566 37.75 -19.38 48.05
CA TYR A 566 36.89 -20.44 47.54
C TYR A 566 37.66 -21.71 47.11
N LEU A 567 38.83 -21.58 46.52
CA LEU A 567 39.67 -22.70 46.09
C LEU A 567 40.12 -23.62 47.24
N LEU A 568 40.46 -23.02 48.39
CA LEU A 568 40.84 -23.79 49.60
C LEU A 568 39.60 -24.33 50.33
N ASN A 569 38.46 -23.64 50.14
CA ASN A 569 37.24 -23.91 50.87
C ASN A 569 36.30 -24.88 50.08
N GLY A 570 36.67 -25.19 48.83
CA GLY A 570 35.88 -26.03 47.92
C GLY A 570 35.96 -27.55 48.15
N ILE A 571 36.79 -28.02 49.08
CA ILE A 571 36.98 -29.46 49.40
C ILE A 571 35.67 -30.12 49.88
N GLY A 572 34.64 -29.35 50.23
CA GLY A 572 33.31 -29.81 50.63
C GLY A 572 32.18 -29.40 49.66
N SER A 573 32.49 -29.03 48.42
CA SER A 573 31.52 -28.46 47.46
C SER A 573 30.34 -29.36 47.06
N PHE A 574 30.43 -30.69 47.33
CA PHE A 574 29.31 -31.62 47.15
C PHE A 574 28.18 -31.47 48.20
N LEU A 575 28.45 -30.73 49.28
CA LEU A 575 27.51 -30.44 50.39
C LEU A 575 26.95 -29.03 50.37
N THR A 576 27.34 -28.21 49.37
CA THR A 576 26.97 -26.79 49.28
C THR A 576 26.51 -26.45 47.87
N ARG A 577 25.81 -25.32 47.69
CA ARG A 577 25.47 -24.81 46.36
C ARG A 577 26.74 -24.34 45.65
N LYS A 578 26.70 -24.36 44.28
CA LYS A 578 27.81 -23.83 43.46
C LYS A 578 28.09 -22.38 43.85
N GLY A 579 29.36 -22.05 44.10
CA GLY A 579 29.80 -20.72 44.55
C GLY A 579 29.81 -20.55 46.06
N GLU A 580 29.42 -21.55 46.85
CA GLU A 580 29.48 -21.57 48.31
C GLU A 580 30.56 -22.52 48.80
N GLY A 581 31.47 -22.02 49.62
CA GLY A 581 32.46 -22.83 50.33
C GLY A 581 31.93 -23.33 51.69
N LEU A 582 32.72 -24.13 52.40
CA LEU A 582 32.40 -24.53 53.77
C LEU A 582 32.24 -23.34 54.70
N ILE A 583 33.12 -22.32 54.58
CA ILE A 583 33.00 -21.03 55.25
C ILE A 583 32.45 -20.00 54.32
N GLY A 584 31.36 -19.32 54.69
CA GLY A 584 30.74 -18.28 53.91
C GLY A 584 29.78 -17.43 54.73
N PHE A 585 29.55 -16.22 54.28
CA PHE A 585 28.75 -15.21 54.96
C PHE A 585 27.45 -14.99 54.18
N ASN A 586 26.32 -15.16 54.82
CA ASN A 586 25.04 -14.82 54.25
C ASN A 586 24.91 -13.29 54.18
N PHE A 587 24.43 -12.80 53.05
CA PHE A 587 24.16 -11.37 52.82
C PHE A 587 22.80 -11.13 52.15
N ASN A 588 22.28 -9.91 52.32
CA ASN A 588 21.13 -9.41 51.59
C ASN A 588 21.51 -8.10 50.89
N LEU A 589 20.99 -7.93 49.67
CA LEU A 589 21.08 -6.70 48.90
C LEU A 589 19.66 -6.22 48.62
N THR A 590 19.27 -5.05 49.13
CA THR A 590 17.91 -4.52 48.98
C THR A 590 17.94 -3.06 48.55
N GLY A 591 16.84 -2.58 47.97
CA GLY A 591 16.69 -1.18 47.57
C GLY A 591 17.05 -0.91 46.13
N SER A 592 17.54 0.29 45.82
CA SER A 592 17.84 0.67 44.43
C SER A 592 19.06 -0.11 43.90
N ALA A 593 18.93 -0.64 42.67
CA ALA A 593 20.04 -1.32 41.99
C ALA A 593 21.28 -0.43 41.79
N ALA A 594 21.11 0.90 41.73
CA ALA A 594 22.21 1.85 41.58
C ALA A 594 23.03 2.05 42.89
N SER A 595 22.38 1.87 44.06
CA SER A 595 22.98 2.03 45.37
C SER A 595 22.27 1.10 46.38
N PRO A 596 22.55 -0.21 46.32
CA PRO A 596 21.87 -1.17 47.18
C PRO A 596 22.35 -1.08 48.63
N SER A 597 21.42 -1.33 49.54
CA SER A 597 21.75 -1.55 50.96
C SER A 597 22.31 -2.96 51.13
N VAL A 598 23.47 -3.05 51.71
CA VAL A 598 24.18 -4.31 51.99
C VAL A 598 24.02 -4.68 53.46
N SER A 599 23.57 -5.89 53.73
CA SER A 599 23.52 -6.46 55.10
C SER A 599 24.15 -7.83 55.11
N VAL A 600 25.10 -8.07 55.99
CA VAL A 600 25.82 -9.33 56.14
C VAL A 600 25.57 -9.92 57.52
N ASN A 601 25.35 -11.23 57.62
CA ASN A 601 25.25 -11.95 58.88
C ASN A 601 26.57 -12.64 59.20
N PRO A 602 27.37 -12.06 60.12
CA PRO A 602 28.72 -12.62 60.49
C PRO A 602 28.61 -13.98 61.14
N LEU A 603 27.53 -14.29 61.84
CA LEU A 603 27.32 -15.57 62.51
C LEU A 603 27.19 -16.76 61.59
N SER A 604 26.78 -16.49 60.33
CA SER A 604 26.64 -17.52 59.30
C SER A 604 27.96 -18.16 58.89
N ALA A 605 29.11 -17.51 59.16
CA ALA A 605 30.45 -18.07 58.94
C ALA A 605 30.73 -19.32 59.79
N PHE A 606 30.11 -19.39 60.95
CA PHE A 606 30.29 -20.51 61.90
C PHE A 606 29.35 -21.68 61.64
N THR A 607 28.45 -21.52 60.62
CA THR A 607 27.48 -22.55 60.23
C THR A 607 28.00 -23.33 59.04
N PRO A 608 28.24 -24.63 59.11
CA PRO A 608 28.68 -25.45 57.99
C PRO A 608 27.70 -25.32 56.82
N GLY A 609 28.22 -25.40 55.60
CA GLY A 609 27.49 -25.09 54.37
C GLY A 609 26.08 -25.65 54.25
N MET A 610 25.86 -26.92 54.65
CA MET A 610 24.56 -27.58 54.59
C MET A 610 23.49 -26.99 55.56
N PHE A 611 23.88 -26.30 56.62
CA PHE A 611 22.97 -25.72 57.60
C PHE A 611 22.71 -24.23 57.39
N ARG A 612 23.40 -23.56 56.41
CA ARG A 612 23.16 -22.15 56.09
C ARG A 612 21.79 -21.85 55.50
N GLU A 613 21.12 -22.86 54.96
CA GLU A 613 19.73 -22.76 54.49
C GLU A 613 18.78 -22.23 55.59
N ILE A 614 19.07 -22.46 56.88
CA ILE A 614 18.28 -21.98 58.01
C ILE A 614 18.24 -20.45 58.07
N PHE A 615 19.25 -19.78 57.54
CA PHE A 615 19.37 -18.31 57.50
C PHE A 615 18.94 -17.71 56.17
N ARG A 616 18.37 -18.50 55.24
CA ARG A 616 17.90 -18.05 53.93
C ARG A 616 16.39 -18.00 53.89
N ARG A 617 15.87 -17.01 53.17
CA ARG A 617 14.48 -17.02 52.74
C ARG A 617 14.32 -18.09 51.65
N PRO A 618 13.12 -18.63 51.44
CA PRO A 618 12.85 -19.49 50.29
C PRO A 618 13.28 -18.79 48.98
N VAL A 619 13.77 -19.58 48.03
CA VAL A 619 14.05 -19.08 46.68
C VAL A 619 12.76 -18.53 46.11
N PRO A 620 12.76 -17.38 45.43
CA PRO A 620 11.55 -16.82 44.87
C PRO A 620 10.83 -17.82 43.96
N GLU A 621 9.57 -18.09 44.28
CA GLU A 621 8.73 -18.94 43.45
C GLU A 621 8.37 -18.20 42.17
N VAL A 622 8.48 -18.89 41.05
CA VAL A 622 8.03 -18.40 39.77
C VAL A 622 6.52 -18.70 39.68
N THR A 623 5.70 -17.75 40.12
CA THR A 623 4.25 -17.83 39.92
C THR A 623 3.95 -17.74 38.43
N GLU A 624 3.13 -18.71 37.94
CA GLU A 624 2.66 -18.78 36.54
C GLU A 624 1.71 -17.62 36.16
#